data_12af1622183403f915893dac9e87ee66
#
_entry.id   12af1622183403f915893dac9e87ee66
#
_cell.length_a   1.000
_cell.length_b   1.000
_cell.length_c   1.000
_cell.angle_alpha   90.00
_cell.angle_beta   90.00
_cell.angle_gamma   90.00
#
_symmetry.space_group_name_H-M   'P 1'
#
loop_
_entity.id
_entity.type
_entity.pdbx_description
1 polymer ?
#
loop_
_entity_poly.entity_id
_entity_poly.type
_entity_poly.pdbx_seq_one_letter_code
_entity_poly.pdbx_strand_id
1 'polypeptide(L)'
;MRERVRERALEEITMQRTMLQAKLHRVRVTQSELHYEGSCAIDDELLDAAGIKEYQAIDIYNVTNGERFSTYAIRAERGSRTISVNGAAAHKANPGDILIIAAFSIYSELELQKYHPTLVYVDEHNHIIGKRDTIPVQAAA
;
A
#
# COMPACT_ATOMS: atom_id res chain seq x y z
N MET A 1 9.63 39.27 -4.60
CA MET A 1 9.34 38.19 -3.64
C MET A 1 8.05 37.41 -3.96
N ARG A 2 6.95 38.06 -4.31
CA ARG A 2 5.69 37.40 -4.71
C ARG A 2 5.83 36.59 -5.99
N GLU A 3 6.60 37.04 -6.96
CA GLU A 3 6.85 36.32 -8.21
C GLU A 3 7.66 35.05 -8.00
N ARG A 4 8.69 35.07 -7.15
CA ARG A 4 9.49 33.89 -6.82
C ARG A 4 8.68 32.80 -6.12
N VAL A 5 7.73 33.19 -5.29
CA VAL A 5 6.83 32.24 -4.63
C VAL A 5 5.87 31.61 -5.65
N ARG A 6 5.38 32.40 -6.62
CA ARG A 6 4.52 31.91 -7.70
C ARG A 6 5.29 30.98 -8.64
N GLU A 7 6.52 31.32 -9.01
CA GLU A 7 7.37 30.48 -9.85
C GLU A 7 7.65 29.13 -9.19
N ARG A 8 7.98 29.11 -7.88
CA ARG A 8 8.15 27.88 -7.12
C ARG A 8 6.88 27.03 -7.10
N ALA A 9 5.73 27.64 -6.85
CA ALA A 9 4.45 26.95 -6.84
C ALA A 9 4.12 26.33 -8.20
N LEU A 10 4.42 27.04 -9.29
CA LEU A 10 4.23 26.54 -10.65
C LEU A 10 5.20 25.40 -10.98
N GLU A 11 6.47 25.49 -10.56
CA GLU A 11 7.44 24.43 -10.74
C GLU A 11 7.04 23.15 -9.97
N GLU A 12 6.53 23.30 -8.74
CA GLU A 12 6.02 22.17 -7.95
C GLU A 12 4.83 21.50 -8.61
N ILE A 13 3.93 22.27 -9.26
CA ILE A 13 2.74 21.77 -9.94
C ILE A 13 3.06 21.13 -11.29
N THR A 14 4.09 21.65 -12.02
CA THR A 14 4.39 21.21 -13.38
C THR A 14 5.15 19.90 -13.46
N MET A 15 5.82 19.46 -12.38
CA MET A 15 6.54 18.20 -12.34
C MET A 15 6.17 17.41 -11.10
N GLN A 16 5.47 16.32 -11.31
CA GLN A 16 5.08 15.40 -10.24
C GLN A 16 5.43 13.98 -10.64
N ARG A 17 5.73 13.16 -9.65
CA ARG A 17 6.06 11.75 -9.86
C ARG A 17 5.17 10.88 -8.99
N THR A 18 4.70 9.79 -9.56
CA THR A 18 4.03 8.74 -8.79
C THR A 18 5.11 7.87 -8.15
N MET A 19 5.10 7.82 -6.82
CA MET A 19 6.10 7.13 -6.03
C MET A 19 5.43 6.13 -5.08
N LEU A 20 6.16 5.09 -4.72
CA LEU A 20 5.73 4.16 -3.69
C LEU A 20 5.60 4.92 -2.36
N GLN A 21 4.38 5.05 -1.86
CA GLN A 21 4.13 5.69 -0.57
C GLN A 21 4.31 4.71 0.58
N ALA A 22 3.73 3.52 0.43
CA ALA A 22 3.71 2.52 1.49
C ALA A 22 3.57 1.12 0.93
N LYS A 23 4.01 0.15 1.69
CA LYS A 23 3.87 -1.26 1.35
C LYS A 23 3.60 -2.08 2.61
N LEU A 24 2.59 -2.95 2.53
CA LEU A 24 2.40 -4.05 3.47
C LEU A 24 3.03 -5.28 2.84
N HIS A 25 4.13 -5.76 3.40
CA HIS A 25 4.94 -6.79 2.77
C HIS A 25 4.61 -8.18 3.30
N ARG A 26 4.07 -9.03 2.40
CA ARG A 26 3.80 -10.45 2.62
C ARG A 26 2.72 -10.71 3.67
N VAL A 27 1.66 -9.92 3.67
CA VAL A 27 0.47 -10.20 4.48
C VAL A 27 -0.24 -11.44 3.97
N ARG A 28 -0.93 -12.13 4.87
CA ARG A 28 -1.72 -13.34 4.54
C ARG A 28 -3.18 -12.99 4.40
N VAL A 29 -3.80 -13.49 3.32
CA VAL A 29 -5.26 -13.39 3.14
C VAL A 29 -5.93 -14.19 4.25
N THR A 30 -6.81 -13.54 5.01
CA THR A 30 -7.58 -14.21 6.06
C THR A 30 -8.94 -14.68 5.56
N GLN A 31 -9.51 -13.96 4.60
CA GLN A 31 -10.79 -14.33 3.98
C GLN A 31 -10.93 -13.70 2.59
N SER A 32 -11.79 -14.29 1.79
CA SER A 32 -12.16 -13.82 0.45
C SER A 32 -13.67 -13.82 0.34
N GLU A 33 -14.27 -12.63 0.10
CA GLU A 33 -15.71 -12.45 0.13
C GLU A 33 -16.22 -11.98 -1.23
N LEU A 34 -16.57 -12.94 -2.08
CA LEU A 34 -16.99 -12.68 -3.46
C LEU A 34 -18.21 -11.74 -3.55
N HIS A 35 -19.15 -11.86 -2.63
CA HIS A 35 -20.40 -11.12 -2.65
C HIS A 35 -20.40 -9.86 -1.77
N TYR A 36 -19.24 -9.45 -1.31
CA TYR A 36 -19.06 -8.19 -0.62
C TYR A 36 -18.67 -7.09 -1.61
N GLU A 37 -18.80 -5.82 -1.23
CA GLU A 37 -18.37 -4.71 -2.09
C GLU A 37 -16.90 -4.85 -2.45
N GLY A 38 -16.57 -4.64 -3.75
CA GLY A 38 -15.20 -4.77 -4.25
C GLY A 38 -14.25 -3.85 -3.50
N SER A 39 -13.25 -4.45 -2.83
CA SER A 39 -12.31 -3.74 -1.96
C SER A 39 -11.31 -4.72 -1.36
N CYS A 40 -10.34 -4.19 -0.62
CA CYS A 40 -9.54 -5.00 0.29
C CYS A 40 -9.71 -4.46 1.70
N ALA A 41 -10.33 -5.24 2.57
CA ALA A 41 -10.47 -4.87 3.98
C ALA A 41 -9.18 -5.23 4.71
N ILE A 42 -8.59 -4.23 5.33
CA ILE A 42 -7.28 -4.33 5.99
C ILE A 42 -7.45 -3.88 7.44
N ASP A 43 -6.92 -4.69 8.36
CA ASP A 43 -6.86 -4.31 9.78
C ASP A 43 -6.45 -2.83 9.92
N ASP A 44 -7.26 -2.07 10.65
CA ASP A 44 -7.06 -0.65 10.88
C ASP A 44 -5.66 -0.32 11.43
N GLU A 45 -5.10 -1.19 12.25
CA GLU A 45 -3.75 -1.04 12.78
C GLU A 45 -2.68 -1.16 11.68
N LEU A 46 -2.87 -2.06 10.71
CA LEU A 46 -1.97 -2.19 9.57
C LEU A 46 -2.05 -0.97 8.65
N LEU A 47 -3.25 -0.45 8.42
CA LEU A 47 -3.43 0.79 7.64
C LEU A 47 -2.72 1.96 8.30
N ASP A 48 -2.90 2.13 9.61
CA ASP A 48 -2.23 3.19 10.36
C ASP A 48 -0.71 3.05 10.32
N ALA A 49 -0.21 1.84 10.52
CA ALA A 49 1.24 1.58 10.50
C ALA A 49 1.86 1.93 9.14
N ALA A 50 1.16 1.64 8.05
CA ALA A 50 1.63 1.92 6.70
C ALA A 50 1.35 3.37 6.26
N GLY A 51 0.42 4.07 6.92
CA GLY A 51 -0.04 5.38 6.48
C GLY A 51 -0.93 5.31 5.24
N ILE A 52 -1.62 4.20 5.04
CA ILE A 52 -2.60 4.04 3.98
C ILE A 52 -3.97 4.47 4.51
N LYS A 53 -4.64 5.33 3.75
CA LYS A 53 -5.95 5.83 4.14
C LYS A 53 -7.07 4.94 3.62
N GLU A 54 -8.19 4.90 4.34
CA GLU A 54 -9.40 4.30 3.84
C GLU A 54 -9.78 4.92 2.49
N TYR A 55 -10.23 4.08 1.56
CA TYR A 55 -10.58 4.42 0.18
C TYR A 55 -9.40 4.80 -0.72
N GLN A 56 -8.19 4.73 -0.23
CA GLN A 56 -7.03 4.96 -1.06
C GLN A 56 -6.86 3.82 -2.07
N ALA A 57 -6.50 4.18 -3.31
CA ALA A 57 -6.17 3.21 -4.33
C ALA A 57 -4.91 2.42 -3.95
N ILE A 58 -4.97 1.11 -4.11
CA ILE A 58 -3.87 0.21 -3.82
C ILE A 58 -3.70 -0.80 -4.95
N ASP A 59 -2.47 -1.25 -5.14
CA ASP A 59 -2.16 -2.38 -5.99
C ASP A 59 -1.83 -3.59 -5.12
N ILE A 60 -2.32 -4.74 -5.53
CA ILE A 60 -2.12 -5.99 -4.81
C ILE A 60 -1.36 -6.96 -5.72
N TYR A 61 -0.28 -7.51 -5.19
CA TYR A 61 0.54 -8.51 -5.86
C TYR A 61 0.44 -9.80 -5.07
N ASN A 62 -0.19 -10.82 -5.67
CA ASN A 62 -0.34 -12.13 -5.04
C ASN A 62 0.93 -12.95 -5.31
N VAL A 63 1.76 -13.11 -4.30
CA VAL A 63 3.03 -13.85 -4.40
C VAL A 63 2.78 -15.32 -4.66
N THR A 64 1.69 -15.87 -4.12
CA THR A 64 1.38 -17.31 -4.20
C THR A 64 1.00 -17.75 -5.62
N ASN A 65 0.21 -16.93 -6.34
CA ASN A 65 -0.29 -17.31 -7.67
C ASN A 65 0.18 -16.40 -8.82
N GLY A 66 0.89 -15.30 -8.52
CA GLY A 66 1.37 -14.36 -9.52
C GLY A 66 0.34 -13.36 -10.04
N GLU A 67 -0.88 -13.39 -9.56
CA GLU A 67 -1.91 -12.44 -9.96
C GLU A 67 -1.63 -11.04 -9.42
N ARG A 68 -1.95 -10.05 -10.24
CA ARG A 68 -1.80 -8.63 -9.89
C ARG A 68 -3.10 -7.91 -10.22
N PHE A 69 -3.57 -7.08 -9.30
CA PHE A 69 -4.82 -6.34 -9.49
C PHE A 69 -4.83 -5.08 -8.65
N SER A 70 -5.68 -4.15 -9.05
CA SER A 70 -5.87 -2.87 -8.37
C SER A 70 -7.23 -2.84 -7.71
N THR A 71 -7.31 -2.24 -6.55
CA THR A 71 -8.53 -2.03 -5.80
C THR A 71 -8.36 -0.81 -4.88
N TYR A 72 -9.13 -0.72 -3.83
CA TYR A 72 -8.97 0.31 -2.80
C TYR A 72 -9.10 -0.31 -1.42
N ALA A 73 -8.52 0.36 -0.42
CA ALA A 73 -8.50 -0.11 0.96
C ALA A 73 -9.79 0.29 1.68
N ILE A 74 -10.32 -0.60 2.50
CA ILE A 74 -11.31 -0.30 3.52
C ILE A 74 -10.81 -0.80 4.88
N ARG A 75 -11.36 -0.24 5.94
CA ARG A 75 -10.97 -0.64 7.30
C ARG A 75 -11.62 -1.96 7.69
N ALA A 76 -10.82 -2.86 8.25
CA ALA A 76 -11.31 -4.00 9.03
C ALA A 76 -11.09 -3.70 10.51
N GLU A 77 -11.72 -4.49 11.38
CA GLU A 77 -11.65 -4.32 12.82
C GLU A 77 -10.20 -4.22 13.31
N ARG A 78 -9.92 -3.19 14.10
CA ARG A 78 -8.59 -2.93 14.63
C ARG A 78 -8.11 -4.08 15.52
N GLY A 79 -6.91 -4.57 15.24
CA GLY A 79 -6.31 -5.68 15.96
C GLY A 79 -6.79 -7.06 15.51
N SER A 80 -7.68 -7.13 14.51
CA SER A 80 -8.19 -8.40 13.98
C SER A 80 -7.20 -9.11 13.06
N ARG A 81 -6.20 -8.40 12.55
CA ARG A 81 -5.22 -8.88 11.56
C ARG A 81 -5.88 -9.35 10.26
N THR A 82 -7.05 -8.82 9.98
CA THR A 82 -7.84 -9.18 8.79
C THR A 82 -7.20 -8.62 7.54
N ILE A 83 -7.11 -9.47 6.52
CA ILE A 83 -6.87 -9.11 5.13
C ILE A 83 -7.94 -9.84 4.33
N SER A 84 -8.99 -9.13 3.92
CA SER A 84 -10.11 -9.71 3.18
C SER A 84 -10.16 -9.12 1.78
N VAL A 85 -10.03 -9.98 0.78
CA VAL A 85 -10.14 -9.57 -0.63
C VAL A 85 -11.59 -9.77 -1.07
N ASN A 86 -12.26 -8.68 -1.41
CA ASN A 86 -13.69 -8.63 -1.58
C ASN A 86 -14.10 -8.36 -3.04
N GLY A 87 -15.28 -8.87 -3.39
CA GLY A 87 -15.87 -8.66 -4.72
C GLY A 87 -15.16 -9.46 -5.81
N ALA A 88 -15.10 -8.93 -7.02
CA ALA A 88 -14.52 -9.62 -8.17
C ALA A 88 -13.05 -10.03 -7.93
N ALA A 89 -12.30 -9.26 -7.18
CA ALA A 89 -10.91 -9.57 -6.83
C ALA A 89 -10.76 -10.84 -5.99
N ALA A 90 -11.83 -11.29 -5.32
CA ALA A 90 -11.81 -12.55 -4.56
C ALA A 90 -11.46 -13.76 -5.43
N HIS A 91 -11.72 -13.68 -6.75
CA HIS A 91 -11.29 -14.72 -7.69
C HIS A 91 -9.76 -14.85 -7.82
N LYS A 92 -9.03 -13.83 -7.42
CA LYS A 92 -7.57 -13.73 -7.58
C LYS A 92 -6.79 -13.97 -6.30
N ALA A 93 -7.46 -14.20 -5.19
CA ALA A 93 -6.81 -14.39 -3.90
C ALA A 93 -7.63 -15.35 -3.02
N ASN A 94 -6.98 -16.38 -2.53
CA ASN A 94 -7.57 -17.36 -1.63
C ASN A 94 -7.05 -17.18 -0.21
N PRO A 95 -7.82 -17.54 0.83
CA PRO A 95 -7.31 -17.54 2.20
C PRO A 95 -5.98 -18.28 2.30
N GLY A 96 -5.03 -17.68 3.00
CA GLY A 96 -3.67 -18.18 3.13
C GLY A 96 -2.68 -17.68 2.08
N ASP A 97 -3.15 -17.08 0.99
CA ASP A 97 -2.27 -16.51 -0.03
C ASP A 97 -1.44 -15.37 0.55
N ILE A 98 -0.22 -15.23 0.04
CA ILE A 98 0.71 -14.17 0.44
C ILE A 98 0.56 -13.00 -0.50
N LEU A 99 0.23 -11.83 0.04
CA LEU A 99 0.06 -10.61 -0.73
C LEU A 99 1.10 -9.55 -0.38
N ILE A 100 1.47 -8.77 -1.38
CA ILE A 100 2.12 -7.47 -1.19
C ILE A 100 1.08 -6.42 -1.57
N ILE A 101 0.79 -5.52 -0.64
CA ILE A 101 -0.16 -4.42 -0.85
C ILE A 101 0.65 -3.14 -0.93
N ALA A 102 0.58 -2.46 -2.07
CA ALA A 102 1.34 -1.25 -2.33
C ALA A 102 0.41 -0.06 -2.55
N ALA A 103 0.70 1.05 -1.90
CA ALA A 103 0.03 2.32 -2.13
C ALA A 103 0.99 3.30 -2.78
N PHE A 104 0.52 4.00 -3.79
CA PHE A 104 1.29 5.00 -4.51
C PHE A 104 0.65 6.37 -4.31
N SER A 105 1.45 7.40 -4.29
CA SER A 105 0.99 8.78 -4.22
C SER A 105 1.81 9.65 -5.16
N ILE A 106 1.27 10.80 -5.49
CA ILE A 106 1.91 11.76 -6.39
C ILE A 106 2.65 12.79 -5.55
N TYR A 107 3.94 12.98 -5.85
CA TYR A 107 4.82 13.88 -5.12
C TYR A 107 5.41 14.92 -6.05
N SER A 108 5.51 16.16 -5.56
CA SER A 108 6.29 17.21 -6.21
C SER A 108 7.79 16.98 -6.00
N GLU A 109 8.63 17.61 -6.82
CA GLU A 109 10.09 17.54 -6.63
C GLU A 109 10.52 18.08 -5.25
N LEU A 110 9.80 19.07 -4.73
CA LEU A 110 10.07 19.59 -3.39
C LEU A 110 9.75 18.56 -2.31
N GLU A 111 8.62 17.90 -2.41
CA GLU A 111 8.23 16.85 -1.48
C GLU A 111 9.20 15.66 -1.50
N LEU A 112 9.76 15.36 -2.67
CA LEU A 112 10.72 14.25 -2.83
C LEU A 112 12.04 14.49 -2.07
N GLN A 113 12.36 15.73 -1.69
CA GLN A 113 13.58 16.03 -0.91
C GLN A 113 13.57 15.35 0.47
N LYS A 114 12.39 15.12 1.02
CA LYS A 114 12.21 14.46 2.33
C LYS A 114 11.46 13.15 2.20
N TYR A 115 11.32 12.65 0.97
CA TYR A 115 10.58 11.44 0.71
C TYR A 115 11.35 10.20 1.15
N HIS A 116 10.61 9.28 1.75
CA HIS A 116 10.97 7.87 1.88
C HIS A 116 9.67 7.06 1.98
N PRO A 117 9.64 5.83 1.47
CA PRO A 117 8.45 4.99 1.61
C PRO A 117 8.31 4.47 3.04
N THR A 118 7.09 4.08 3.40
CA THR A 118 6.83 3.34 4.65
C THR A 118 6.61 1.88 4.30
N LEU A 119 7.52 1.02 4.74
CA LEU A 119 7.50 -0.40 4.45
C LEU A 119 7.20 -1.16 5.74
N VAL A 120 6.07 -1.86 5.78
CA VAL A 120 5.63 -2.61 6.95
C VAL A 120 5.83 -4.09 6.68
N TYR A 121 6.53 -4.77 7.59
CA TYR A 121 6.80 -6.19 7.53
C TYR A 121 6.00 -6.91 8.60
N VAL A 122 5.41 -8.03 8.22
CA VAL A 122 4.56 -8.83 9.11
C VAL A 122 5.04 -10.28 9.15
N ASP A 123 4.64 -11.00 10.19
CA ASP A 123 4.81 -12.43 10.28
C ASP A 123 3.68 -13.18 9.56
N GLU A 124 3.67 -14.50 9.66
CA GLU A 124 2.66 -15.37 9.01
C GLU A 124 1.24 -15.20 9.56
N HIS A 125 1.07 -14.51 10.69
CA HIS A 125 -0.21 -14.21 11.31
C HIS A 125 -0.59 -12.73 11.20
N ASN A 126 0.07 -11.99 10.31
CA ASN A 126 -0.13 -10.55 10.10
C ASN A 126 0.20 -9.67 11.30
N HIS A 127 1.03 -10.16 12.22
CA HIS A 127 1.60 -9.30 13.27
C HIS A 127 2.73 -8.47 12.69
N ILE A 128 2.77 -7.18 13.02
CA ILE A 128 3.85 -6.30 12.60
C ILE A 128 5.14 -6.71 13.32
N ILE A 129 6.18 -7.01 12.55
CA ILE A 129 7.51 -7.36 13.07
C ILE A 129 8.55 -6.30 12.78
N GLY A 130 8.25 -5.32 11.96
CA GLY A 130 9.17 -4.22 11.70
C GLY A 130 8.66 -3.24 10.67
N LYS A 131 9.30 -2.07 10.64
CA LYS A 131 9.07 -1.02 9.65
C LYS A 131 10.42 -0.56 9.11
N ARG A 132 10.47 -0.26 7.82
CA ARG A 132 11.64 0.30 7.16
C ARG A 132 11.22 1.47 6.28
N ASP A 133 12.18 2.29 5.91
CA ASP A 133 11.99 3.42 5.02
C ASP A 133 12.88 3.36 3.77
N THR A 134 13.62 2.28 3.62
CA THR A 134 14.50 2.04 2.47
C THR A 134 14.47 0.57 2.08
N ILE A 135 14.70 0.32 0.79
CA ILE A 135 14.94 -1.02 0.26
C ILE A 135 16.42 -1.09 -0.11
N PRO A 136 17.18 -2.07 0.38
CA PRO A 136 18.59 -2.22 0.03
C PRO A 136 18.80 -2.36 -1.48
N VAL A 137 19.92 -1.85 -1.96
CA VAL A 137 20.32 -2.10 -3.34
C VAL A 137 20.49 -3.61 -3.54
N GLN A 138 19.84 -4.13 -4.59
CA GLN A 138 19.94 -5.54 -4.90
C GLN A 138 21.33 -5.88 -5.40
N ALA A 139 21.97 -6.87 -4.79
CA ALA A 139 23.26 -7.34 -5.21
C ALA A 139 23.17 -8.01 -6.58
N ALA A 140 24.24 -7.88 -7.41
CA ALA A 140 24.33 -8.59 -8.67
C ALA A 140 24.46 -10.11 -8.42
N ALA A 141 23.85 -10.87 -9.31
CA ALA A 141 23.89 -12.33 -9.25
C ALA A 141 25.28 -12.88 -9.64
#